data_f11a20392820c621625f3afec68dce45
#
_entry.id   f11a20392820c621625f3afec68dce45
#
_cell.length_a   1.000
_cell.length_b   1.000
_cell.length_c   1.000
_cell.angle_alpha   90.00
_cell.angle_beta   90.00
_cell.angle_gamma   90.00
#
_symmetry.space_group_name_H-M   'P 1'
#
loop_
_entity.id
_entity.type
_entity.pdbx_description
1 polymer ?
#
loop_
_entity_poly.entity_id
_entity_poly.type
_entity_poly.pdbx_seq_one_letter_code
_entity_poly.pdbx_strand_id
1 'polypeptide(L)'
;ITTLQTYKEWKWEHLNNDDWHIETPICLDESILGYDDLSYAIEYGLIDVLNIKVGRMGGLVPTKAAINLCRECHIPYWVGSMVESGISKMLHAQLAALGDSYMAGDLSDSNRYFERDLIYPDLTFKDGVMHVPDGDGLGVTVFDDRLEAYCVEKRTL
;
A
#
# COMPACT_ATOMS: atom_id res chain seq x y z
N ILE A 1 19.96 -6.19 -12.57
CA ILE A 1 20.19 -5.49 -11.29
C ILE A 1 18.85 -4.88 -10.88
N THR A 2 18.35 -5.22 -9.70
CA THR A 2 17.12 -4.64 -9.16
C THR A 2 17.38 -3.23 -8.62
N THR A 3 16.36 -2.41 -8.52
CA THR A 3 16.45 -1.06 -7.93
C THR A 3 17.03 -1.12 -6.50
N LEU A 4 16.65 -2.14 -5.72
CA LEU A 4 17.17 -2.34 -4.36
C LEU A 4 18.67 -2.67 -4.36
N GLN A 5 19.15 -3.47 -5.30
CA GLN A 5 20.56 -3.79 -5.39
C GLN A 5 21.39 -2.56 -5.77
N THR A 6 20.92 -1.76 -6.72
CA THR A 6 21.57 -0.50 -7.08
C THR A 6 21.60 0.48 -5.90
N TYR A 7 20.48 0.56 -5.15
CA TYR A 7 20.40 1.40 -3.95
C TYR A 7 21.35 0.91 -2.85
N LYS A 8 21.47 -0.39 -2.64
CA LYS A 8 22.42 -0.99 -1.70
C LYS A 8 23.87 -0.62 -2.06
N GLU A 9 24.26 -0.78 -3.34
CA GLU A 9 25.58 -0.43 -3.83
C GLU A 9 25.86 1.06 -3.62
N TRP A 10 24.92 1.93 -4.01
CA TRP A 10 25.03 3.37 -3.79
C TRP A 10 25.15 3.74 -2.30
N LYS A 11 24.29 3.14 -1.45
CA LYS A 11 24.32 3.38 0.00
C LYS A 11 25.65 2.95 0.61
N TRP A 12 26.17 1.80 0.19
CA TRP A 12 27.45 1.31 0.65
C TRP A 12 28.61 2.23 0.26
N GLU A 13 28.62 2.72 -0.97
CA GLU A 13 29.68 3.60 -1.49
C GLU A 13 29.65 4.98 -0.86
N HIS A 14 28.50 5.53 -0.54
CA HIS A 14 28.33 6.93 -0.15
C HIS A 14 28.09 7.15 1.34
N LEU A 15 27.44 6.22 2.04
CA LEU A 15 27.03 6.39 3.43
C LEU A 15 27.94 5.69 4.45
N ASN A 16 28.89 4.88 3.99
CA ASN A 16 29.93 4.31 4.86
C ASN A 16 31.15 5.22 5.07
N ASN A 17 31.14 6.41 4.51
CA ASN A 17 32.13 7.44 4.79
C ASN A 17 31.56 8.38 5.87
N ASP A 18 32.35 8.70 6.88
CA ASP A 18 31.98 9.54 8.03
C ASP A 18 31.43 10.94 7.65
N ASP A 19 31.55 11.33 6.37
CA ASP A 19 31.16 12.64 5.86
C ASP A 19 29.69 12.75 5.39
N TRP A 20 28.97 11.61 5.23
CA TRP A 20 27.59 11.60 4.72
C TRP A 20 26.67 10.77 5.59
N HIS A 21 25.77 11.44 6.28
CA HIS A 21 24.74 10.80 7.11
C HIS A 21 23.36 11.30 6.70
N ILE A 22 22.47 10.37 6.32
CA ILE A 22 21.06 10.68 6.08
C ILE A 22 20.30 10.37 7.37
N GLU A 23 19.84 11.41 8.05
CA GLU A 23 19.02 11.28 9.27
C GLU A 23 17.54 11.08 8.96
N THR A 24 17.11 11.53 7.78
CA THR A 24 15.70 11.41 7.37
C THR A 24 15.36 9.95 7.05
N PRO A 25 14.32 9.38 7.68
CA PRO A 25 13.89 8.02 7.39
C PRO A 25 13.53 7.82 5.91
N ILE A 26 14.03 6.75 5.32
CA ILE A 26 13.77 6.38 3.93
C ILE A 26 12.57 5.45 3.85
N CYS A 27 11.50 5.94 3.21
CA CYS A 27 10.32 5.13 2.91
C CYS A 27 10.46 4.50 1.54
N LEU A 28 10.35 3.17 1.45
CA LEU A 28 10.34 2.45 0.17
C LEU A 28 8.89 2.17 -0.27
N ASP A 29 8.66 2.36 -1.56
CA ASP A 29 7.39 2.16 -2.25
C ASP A 29 7.57 1.15 -3.41
N GLU A 30 7.78 1.61 -4.64
CA GLU A 30 7.80 0.79 -5.84
C GLU A 30 8.96 -0.22 -5.87
N SER A 31 9.98 -0.02 -5.06
CA SER A 31 11.10 -0.95 -4.94
C SER A 31 10.74 -2.24 -4.21
N ILE A 32 9.59 -2.26 -3.50
CA ILE A 32 9.11 -3.41 -2.74
C ILE A 32 7.87 -3.98 -3.44
N LEU A 33 8.04 -5.04 -4.20
CA LEU A 33 6.96 -5.71 -4.94
C LEU A 33 6.35 -6.90 -4.18
N GLY A 34 6.94 -7.27 -3.04
CA GLY A 34 6.45 -8.39 -2.24
C GLY A 34 7.34 -8.69 -1.04
N TYR A 35 7.11 -9.86 -0.45
CA TYR A 35 7.79 -10.31 0.77
C TYR A 35 9.32 -10.41 0.61
N ASP A 36 9.78 -10.98 -0.51
CA ASP A 36 11.22 -11.22 -0.73
C ASP A 36 12.00 -9.91 -0.88
N ASP A 37 11.45 -8.92 -1.59
CA ASP A 37 12.05 -7.59 -1.69
C ASP A 37 12.12 -6.90 -0.33
N LEU A 38 11.04 -7.02 0.46
CA LEU A 38 11.00 -6.45 1.81
C LEU A 38 12.04 -7.11 2.71
N SER A 39 12.12 -8.45 2.69
CA SER A 39 13.11 -9.21 3.47
C SER A 39 14.54 -8.80 3.12
N TYR A 40 14.82 -8.67 1.83
CA TYR A 40 16.11 -8.18 1.35
C TYR A 40 16.41 -6.75 1.82
N ALA A 41 15.43 -5.85 1.69
CA ALA A 41 15.61 -4.46 2.13
C ALA A 41 15.88 -4.34 3.63
N ILE A 42 15.22 -5.17 4.46
CA ILE A 42 15.44 -5.23 5.90
C ILE A 42 16.83 -5.81 6.21
N GLU A 43 17.19 -6.94 5.61
CA GLU A 43 18.48 -7.60 5.82
C GLU A 43 19.67 -6.66 5.59
N TYR A 44 19.57 -5.82 4.57
CA TYR A 44 20.66 -4.89 4.21
C TYR A 44 20.46 -3.45 4.73
N GLY A 45 19.49 -3.23 5.60
CA GLY A 45 19.24 -1.90 6.20
C GLY A 45 18.93 -0.82 5.17
N LEU A 46 18.16 -1.15 4.13
CA LEU A 46 17.82 -0.25 3.04
C LEU A 46 16.48 0.49 3.26
N ILE A 47 15.73 0.11 4.28
CA ILE A 47 14.39 0.60 4.53
C ILE A 47 14.23 1.04 5.98
N ASP A 48 13.64 2.20 6.17
CA ASP A 48 13.23 2.69 7.49
C ASP A 48 11.71 2.66 7.65
N VAL A 49 10.95 2.82 6.56
CA VAL A 49 9.48 2.81 6.53
C VAL A 49 8.99 2.13 5.25
N LEU A 50 7.95 1.31 5.35
CA LEU A 50 7.30 0.68 4.20
C LEU A 50 6.00 1.39 3.84
N ASN A 51 5.84 1.77 2.55
CA ASN A 51 4.53 2.10 1.98
C ASN A 51 3.88 0.83 1.43
N ILE A 52 2.73 0.46 1.99
CA ILE A 52 1.97 -0.73 1.59
C ILE A 52 0.91 -0.37 0.56
N LYS A 53 0.89 -1.09 -0.55
CA LYS A 53 -0.16 -1.05 -1.58
C LYS A 53 -0.52 -2.48 -1.97
N VAL A 54 -1.74 -2.92 -1.65
CA VAL A 54 -2.14 -4.33 -1.77
C VAL A 54 -1.96 -4.88 -3.18
N GLY A 55 -2.32 -4.10 -4.21
CA GLY A 55 -2.16 -4.50 -5.60
C GLY A 55 -0.68 -4.72 -5.99
N ARG A 56 0.21 -3.84 -5.55
CA ARG A 56 1.65 -3.96 -5.78
C ARG A 56 2.25 -5.17 -5.07
N MET A 57 1.78 -5.45 -3.86
CA MET A 57 2.27 -6.58 -3.04
C MET A 57 1.75 -7.95 -3.51
N GLY A 58 0.88 -7.99 -4.54
CA GLY A 58 0.33 -9.24 -5.09
C GLY A 58 -0.94 -9.74 -4.40
N GLY A 59 -1.65 -8.86 -3.68
CA GLY A 59 -2.94 -9.16 -3.03
C GLY A 59 -2.87 -9.21 -1.51
N LEU A 60 -4.00 -9.56 -0.88
CA LEU A 60 -4.16 -9.48 0.57
C LEU A 60 -3.24 -10.43 1.35
N VAL A 61 -3.07 -11.67 0.89
CA VAL A 61 -2.27 -12.68 1.60
C VAL A 61 -0.81 -12.28 1.69
N PRO A 62 -0.10 -11.95 0.58
CA PRO A 62 1.27 -11.48 0.67
C PRO A 62 1.39 -10.13 1.40
N THR A 63 0.39 -9.24 1.30
CA THR A 63 0.38 -8.00 2.09
C THR A 63 0.37 -8.28 3.59
N LYS A 64 -0.46 -9.21 4.06
CA LYS A 64 -0.48 -9.60 5.48
C LYS A 64 0.86 -10.21 5.91
N ALA A 65 1.51 -11.01 5.06
CA ALA A 65 2.84 -11.55 5.36
C ALA A 65 3.87 -10.42 5.50
N ALA A 66 3.84 -9.42 4.62
CA ALA A 66 4.71 -8.25 4.69
C ALA A 66 4.46 -7.41 5.96
N ILE A 67 3.19 -7.18 6.32
CA ILE A 67 2.83 -6.50 7.58
C ILE A 67 3.40 -7.25 8.80
N ASN A 68 3.26 -8.56 8.83
CA ASN A 68 3.79 -9.36 9.93
C ASN A 68 5.33 -9.27 9.99
N LEU A 69 6.02 -9.33 8.86
CA LEU A 69 7.47 -9.13 8.81
C LEU A 69 7.88 -7.74 9.31
N CYS A 70 7.15 -6.69 8.94
CA CYS A 70 7.36 -5.34 9.47
C CYS A 70 7.23 -5.31 10.99
N ARG A 71 6.21 -5.95 11.55
CA ARG A 71 6.00 -6.04 13.01
C ARG A 71 7.13 -6.78 13.72
N GLU A 72 7.53 -7.93 13.19
CA GLU A 72 8.61 -8.76 13.72
C GLU A 72 9.96 -8.04 13.71
N CYS A 73 10.23 -7.27 12.65
CA CYS A 73 11.48 -6.53 12.47
C CYS A 73 11.41 -5.07 12.96
N HIS A 74 10.29 -4.65 13.55
CA HIS A 74 10.07 -3.28 14.02
C HIS A 74 10.23 -2.21 12.93
N ILE A 75 9.87 -2.53 11.70
CA ILE A 75 9.83 -1.59 10.58
C ILE A 75 8.46 -0.90 10.57
N PRO A 76 8.40 0.42 10.76
CA PRO A 76 7.16 1.18 10.60
C PRO A 76 6.60 1.02 9.19
N TYR A 77 5.27 0.98 9.08
CA TYR A 77 4.61 0.97 7.79
C TYR A 77 3.37 1.86 7.80
N TRP A 78 2.93 2.25 6.62
CA TRP A 78 1.65 2.92 6.39
C TRP A 78 1.00 2.40 5.11
N VAL A 79 -0.30 2.60 4.98
CA VAL A 79 -1.08 2.07 3.86
C VAL A 79 -1.34 3.18 2.85
N GLY A 80 -0.74 3.05 1.68
CA GLY A 80 -0.95 3.93 0.55
C GLY A 80 -2.05 3.47 -0.37
N SER A 81 -2.27 4.21 -1.47
CA SER A 81 -3.18 3.84 -2.54
C SER A 81 -2.59 4.07 -3.93
N MET A 82 -3.33 3.62 -4.93
CA MET A 82 -3.02 3.81 -6.35
C MET A 82 -4.21 4.45 -7.06
N VAL A 83 -4.11 4.64 -8.37
CA VAL A 83 -5.27 4.95 -9.21
C VAL A 83 -6.10 3.67 -9.36
N GLU A 84 -7.08 3.49 -8.49
CA GLU A 84 -7.83 2.25 -8.33
C GLU A 84 -9.29 2.51 -7.96
N SER A 85 -10.13 1.51 -8.14
CA SER A 85 -11.55 1.57 -7.76
C SER A 85 -11.74 1.50 -6.26
N GLY A 86 -12.93 1.85 -5.80
CA GLY A 86 -13.33 1.75 -4.41
C GLY A 86 -13.21 0.37 -3.79
N ILE A 87 -13.24 -0.70 -4.61
CA ILE A 87 -13.00 -2.08 -4.12
C ILE A 87 -11.62 -2.19 -3.49
N SER A 88 -10.58 -1.79 -4.21
CA SER A 88 -9.20 -1.84 -3.71
C SER A 88 -8.96 -0.80 -2.62
N LYS A 89 -9.46 0.43 -2.81
CA LYS A 89 -9.34 1.50 -1.79
C LYS A 89 -9.97 1.11 -0.46
N MET A 90 -11.14 0.44 -0.47
CA MET A 90 -11.78 -0.01 0.76
C MET A 90 -10.94 -1.06 1.48
N LEU A 91 -10.29 -1.96 0.74
CA LEU A 91 -9.35 -2.92 1.31
C LEU A 91 -8.14 -2.21 1.96
N HIS A 92 -7.59 -1.20 1.31
CA HIS A 92 -6.51 -0.38 1.89
C HIS A 92 -6.99 0.35 3.16
N ALA A 93 -8.20 0.90 3.14
CA ALA A 93 -8.80 1.57 4.28
C ALA A 93 -8.95 0.65 5.49
N GLN A 94 -9.44 -0.59 5.27
CA GLN A 94 -9.54 -1.60 6.33
C GLN A 94 -8.17 -1.98 6.89
N LEU A 95 -7.15 -2.10 6.05
CA LEU A 95 -5.79 -2.36 6.51
C LEU A 95 -5.22 -1.18 7.32
N ALA A 96 -5.46 0.05 6.89
CA ALA A 96 -5.06 1.25 7.63
C ALA A 96 -5.76 1.36 9.00
N ALA A 97 -6.99 0.83 9.10
CA ALA A 97 -7.76 0.81 10.33
C ALA A 97 -7.32 -0.25 11.35
N LEU A 98 -6.32 -1.09 11.05
CA LEU A 98 -5.77 -2.06 12.02
C LEU A 98 -5.09 -1.41 13.23
N GLY A 99 -4.82 -0.10 13.17
CA GLY A 99 -4.39 0.70 14.31
C GLY A 99 -2.88 0.74 14.57
N ASP A 100 -2.08 0.06 13.75
CA ASP A 100 -0.62 0.06 13.83
C ASP A 100 0.08 0.71 12.63
N SER A 101 -0.68 1.45 11.82
CA SER A 101 -0.12 2.29 10.76
C SER A 101 0.69 3.44 11.37
N TYR A 102 1.92 3.62 10.91
CA TYR A 102 2.85 4.64 11.39
C TYR A 102 2.35 6.07 11.19
N MET A 103 1.64 6.30 10.10
CA MET A 103 1.09 7.61 9.74
C MET A 103 -0.21 7.44 8.95
N ALA A 104 -0.89 8.56 8.69
CA ALA A 104 -2.04 8.59 7.82
C ALA A 104 -1.68 8.14 6.40
N GLY A 105 -2.58 7.40 5.76
CA GLY A 105 -2.43 6.98 4.37
C GLY A 105 -2.72 8.12 3.38
N ASP A 106 -2.43 7.89 2.11
CA ASP A 106 -2.73 8.80 0.99
C ASP A 106 -3.98 8.39 0.20
N LEU A 107 -4.91 7.70 0.86
CA LEU A 107 -6.19 7.32 0.28
C LEU A 107 -6.97 8.58 -0.18
N SER A 108 -7.72 8.42 -1.27
CA SER A 108 -8.52 9.50 -1.84
C SER A 108 -9.97 9.10 -2.02
N ASP A 109 -10.86 10.10 -2.08
CA ASP A 109 -12.28 9.88 -2.38
C ASP A 109 -12.49 9.09 -3.67
N SER A 110 -13.60 8.34 -3.73
CA SER A 110 -14.00 7.62 -4.93
C SER A 110 -14.12 8.54 -6.15
N ASN A 111 -14.70 9.71 -5.98
CA ASN A 111 -14.97 10.69 -7.04
C ASN A 111 -13.71 11.36 -7.62
N ARG A 112 -12.53 11.09 -7.05
CA ARG A 112 -11.28 11.58 -7.62
C ARG A 112 -10.97 10.99 -9.00
N TYR A 113 -11.37 9.73 -9.23
CA TYR A 113 -11.06 8.99 -10.45
C TYR A 113 -12.28 8.52 -11.23
N PHE A 114 -13.45 8.43 -10.56
CA PHE A 114 -14.68 7.93 -11.13
C PHE A 114 -15.80 8.95 -10.95
N GLU A 115 -16.60 9.15 -11.97
CA GLU A 115 -17.87 9.88 -11.85
C GLU A 115 -18.84 9.10 -10.95
N ARG A 116 -18.82 7.77 -11.07
CA ARG A 116 -19.54 6.82 -10.22
C ARG A 116 -18.63 5.63 -9.99
N ASP A 117 -18.16 5.45 -8.75
CA ASP A 117 -17.33 4.30 -8.39
C ASP A 117 -18.14 2.99 -8.41
N LEU A 118 -17.43 1.87 -8.40
CA LEU A 118 -17.99 0.51 -8.49
C LEU A 118 -18.71 0.07 -7.21
N ILE A 119 -18.53 0.77 -6.10
CA ILE A 119 -18.99 0.38 -4.77
C ILE A 119 -20.10 1.31 -4.22
N TYR A 120 -20.79 0.81 -3.18
CA TYR A 120 -21.64 1.60 -2.30
C TYR A 120 -21.49 1.10 -0.85
N PRO A 121 -21.39 2.00 0.14
CA PRO A 121 -21.28 3.45 -0.01
C PRO A 121 -19.99 3.86 -0.73
N ASP A 122 -20.02 5.02 -1.38
CA ASP A 122 -18.83 5.62 -1.94
C ASP A 122 -17.82 5.94 -0.84
N LEU A 123 -16.54 5.77 -1.14
CA LEU A 123 -15.46 6.12 -0.24
C LEU A 123 -15.32 7.65 -0.20
N THR A 124 -15.53 8.24 0.97
CA THR A 124 -15.48 9.70 1.14
C THR A 124 -14.75 10.09 2.41
N PHE A 125 -14.02 11.19 2.35
CA PHE A 125 -13.34 11.79 3.48
C PHE A 125 -14.13 12.99 3.99
N LYS A 126 -14.23 13.09 5.32
CA LYS A 126 -14.72 14.26 6.01
C LYS A 126 -13.69 14.70 7.03
N ASP A 127 -13.22 15.93 6.89
CA ASP A 127 -12.21 16.51 7.80
C ASP A 127 -10.93 15.64 7.91
N GLY A 128 -10.51 15.02 6.79
CA GLY A 128 -9.35 14.14 6.73
C GLY A 128 -9.58 12.73 7.30
N VAL A 129 -10.79 12.41 7.70
CA VAL A 129 -11.17 11.11 8.28
C VAL A 129 -12.10 10.36 7.35
N MET A 130 -11.86 9.07 7.18
CA MET A 130 -12.76 8.14 6.52
C MET A 130 -13.24 7.09 7.51
N HIS A 131 -14.53 6.79 7.48
CA HIS A 131 -15.10 5.70 8.26
C HIS A 131 -15.13 4.43 7.41
N VAL A 132 -14.52 3.37 7.92
CA VAL A 132 -14.64 2.03 7.36
C VAL A 132 -16.04 1.50 7.73
N PRO A 133 -16.85 1.06 6.76
CA PRO A 133 -18.17 0.51 7.04
C PRO A 133 -18.11 -0.76 7.88
N ASP A 134 -19.08 -0.91 8.78
CA ASP A 134 -19.33 -2.18 9.46
C ASP A 134 -20.01 -3.14 8.48
N GLY A 135 -19.57 -4.40 8.48
CA GLY A 135 -20.16 -5.45 7.67
C GLY A 135 -19.17 -6.54 7.29
N ASP A 136 -19.70 -7.62 6.69
CA ASP A 136 -18.87 -8.72 6.24
C ASP A 136 -18.02 -8.34 5.01
N GLY A 137 -16.85 -8.95 4.89
CA GLY A 137 -15.93 -8.71 3.78
C GLY A 137 -15.40 -7.29 3.74
N LEU A 138 -15.63 -6.57 2.66
CA LEU A 138 -15.23 -5.16 2.52
C LEU A 138 -16.25 -4.17 3.14
N GLY A 139 -17.38 -4.64 3.63
CA GLY A 139 -18.44 -3.78 4.15
C GLY A 139 -19.14 -2.91 3.09
N VAL A 140 -18.98 -3.22 1.81
CA VAL A 140 -19.54 -2.48 0.68
C VAL A 140 -20.24 -3.42 -0.31
N THR A 141 -21.20 -2.87 -1.05
CA THR A 141 -21.83 -3.56 -2.19
C THR A 141 -21.13 -3.16 -3.48
N VAL A 142 -20.77 -4.12 -4.30
CA VAL A 142 -20.28 -3.90 -5.67
C VAL A 142 -21.46 -3.93 -6.62
N PHE A 143 -21.56 -2.95 -7.52
CA PHE A 143 -22.62 -2.86 -8.50
C PHE A 143 -22.20 -3.45 -9.85
N ASP A 144 -22.85 -4.52 -10.28
CA ASP A 144 -22.56 -5.22 -11.53
C ASP A 144 -22.76 -4.32 -12.76
N ASP A 145 -23.79 -3.47 -12.77
CA ASP A 145 -24.06 -2.52 -13.85
C ASP A 145 -22.94 -1.49 -14.03
N ARG A 146 -22.35 -1.03 -12.92
CA ARG A 146 -21.20 -0.13 -12.95
C ARG A 146 -19.94 -0.86 -13.39
N LEU A 147 -19.75 -2.08 -12.93
CA LEU A 147 -18.62 -2.92 -13.35
C LEU A 147 -18.67 -3.18 -14.84
N GLU A 148 -19.85 -3.52 -15.39
CA GLU A 148 -20.05 -3.73 -16.82
C GLU A 148 -19.81 -2.45 -17.64
N ALA A 149 -20.21 -1.29 -17.14
CA ALA A 149 -20.00 -0.01 -17.83
C ALA A 149 -18.52 0.34 -18.03
N TYR A 150 -17.63 -0.09 -17.14
CA TYR A 150 -16.18 0.12 -17.23
C TYR A 150 -15.42 -1.09 -17.78
N CYS A 151 -16.11 -2.20 -18.04
CA CYS A 151 -15.48 -3.43 -18.51
C CYS A 151 -15.01 -3.30 -19.97
N VAL A 152 -13.72 -3.39 -20.20
CA VAL A 152 -13.12 -3.37 -21.55
C VAL A 152 -12.86 -4.78 -22.09
N GLU A 153 -12.74 -5.77 -21.22
CA GLU A 153 -12.52 -7.18 -21.57
C GLU A 153 -13.04 -8.09 -20.46
N LYS A 154 -13.74 -9.17 -20.83
CA LYS A 154 -14.21 -10.21 -19.92
C LYS A 154 -13.63 -11.56 -20.31
N ARG A 155 -12.96 -12.23 -19.41
CA ARG A 155 -12.45 -13.61 -19.58
C ARG A 155 -13.06 -14.51 -18.54
N THR A 156 -13.50 -15.68 -18.96
CA THR A 156 -13.90 -16.77 -18.05
C THR A 156 -12.70 -17.69 -17.86
N LEU A 157 -12.32 -17.93 -16.62
CA LEU A 157 -11.26 -18.88 -16.24
C LEU A 157 -11.83 -20.28 -16.10
#